data_e140dff2b1b4adceadb9e3e180c6245f
#
_entry.id   e140dff2b1b4adceadb9e3e180c6245f
#
_cell.length_a   1.000
_cell.length_b   1.000
_cell.length_c   1.000
_cell.angle_alpha   90.00
_cell.angle_beta   90.00
_cell.angle_gamma   90.00
#
_symmetry.space_group_name_H-M   'P 1'
#
loop_
_entity.id
_entity.type
_entity.pdbx_description
1 polymer ?
#
loop_
_entity_poly.entity_id
_entity_poly.type
_entity_poly.pdbx_seq_one_letter_code
_entity_poly.pdbx_strand_id
1 'polypeptide(L)'
;DPANHPGKKILMSGGGRCNFTNPNSTPANFRSDNPHYCISALKRYTPQHFLDLVERHGIEHEEKAAGQLFCKDSSKEILSMLLTECEWAGAEVRLKTSVKTISGVDHGYQLQTSSGTLTCESLVIACGGLSIPTMGATGFGYDIAKQFGLAILPTRAGLVPFTLHPELKEQLAPLSGVSCPVDVH
;
A
#
# COMPACT_ATOMS: atom_id res chain seq x y z
N ASP A 1 -12.10 -4.52 5.86
CA ASP A 1 -11.69 -3.13 5.68
C ASP A 1 -12.76 -2.20 6.29
N PRO A 2 -12.40 -1.24 7.16
CA PRO A 2 -13.35 -0.28 7.73
C PRO A 2 -13.88 0.75 6.72
N ALA A 3 -13.25 0.87 5.56
CA ALA A 3 -13.63 1.84 4.54
C ALA A 3 -14.96 1.52 3.86
N ASN A 4 -15.59 2.56 3.30
CA ASN A 4 -16.81 2.43 2.51
C ASN A 4 -16.56 1.90 1.10
N HIS A 5 -15.33 2.08 0.60
CA HIS A 5 -14.90 1.66 -0.73
C HIS A 5 -13.51 1.01 -0.64
N PRO A 6 -13.25 -0.06 -1.40
CA PRO A 6 -11.94 -0.69 -1.44
C PRO A 6 -10.93 0.17 -2.19
N GLY A 7 -9.65 -0.08 -1.95
CA GLY A 7 -8.56 0.42 -2.80
C GLY A 7 -8.32 1.93 -2.77
N LYS A 8 -8.70 2.65 -1.72
CA LYS A 8 -8.54 4.13 -1.65
C LYS A 8 -7.13 4.61 -2.01
N LYS A 9 -6.09 3.94 -1.52
CA LYS A 9 -4.70 4.32 -1.82
C LYS A 9 -4.33 4.02 -3.28
N ILE A 10 -4.84 2.94 -3.85
CA ILE A 10 -4.67 2.62 -5.27
C ILE A 10 -5.25 3.74 -6.12
N LEU A 11 -6.50 4.13 -5.83
CA LEU A 11 -7.24 5.14 -6.59
C LEU A 11 -6.57 6.53 -6.56
N MET A 12 -5.86 6.87 -5.48
CA MET A 12 -5.15 8.15 -5.36
C MET A 12 -3.71 8.10 -5.85
N SER A 13 -3.11 6.92 -5.95
CA SER A 13 -1.71 6.79 -6.33
C SER A 13 -1.47 7.26 -7.77
N GLY A 14 -0.29 7.82 -8.01
CA GLY A 14 0.11 8.26 -9.34
C GLY A 14 -0.80 9.31 -9.97
N GLY A 15 -1.44 10.18 -9.18
CA GLY A 15 -2.37 11.19 -9.68
C GLY A 15 -3.65 10.58 -10.31
N GLY A 16 -4.11 9.44 -9.78
CA GLY A 16 -5.30 8.73 -10.27
C GLY A 16 -5.03 7.72 -11.41
N ARG A 17 -3.76 7.52 -11.77
CA ARG A 17 -3.34 6.54 -12.80
C ARG A 17 -2.56 5.35 -12.24
N CYS A 18 -2.41 5.24 -10.93
CA CYS A 18 -1.71 4.19 -10.20
C CYS A 18 -0.30 3.90 -10.73
N ASN A 19 0.73 4.32 -10.00
CA ASN A 19 2.07 3.75 -10.19
C ASN A 19 2.05 2.33 -9.63
N PHE A 20 1.77 1.33 -10.47
CA PHE A 20 1.47 -0.01 -10.00
C PHE A 20 2.72 -0.89 -9.84
N THR A 21 3.79 -0.65 -10.59
CA THR A 21 5.07 -1.37 -10.42
C THR A 21 6.23 -0.62 -11.07
N ASN A 22 7.44 -1.15 -10.83
CA ASN A 22 8.66 -0.74 -11.50
C ASN A 22 9.53 -1.98 -11.75
N PRO A 23 9.74 -2.40 -13.02
CA PRO A 23 10.54 -3.56 -13.38
C PRO A 23 11.98 -3.51 -12.86
N ASN A 24 12.51 -2.30 -12.63
CA ASN A 24 13.87 -2.08 -12.14
C ASN A 24 14.00 -2.22 -10.60
N SER A 25 12.89 -2.55 -9.90
CA SER A 25 12.93 -2.72 -8.44
C SER A 25 13.74 -3.95 -8.05
N THR A 26 14.72 -3.73 -7.19
CA THR A 26 15.60 -4.76 -6.62
C THR A 26 15.58 -4.67 -5.09
N PRO A 27 16.06 -5.67 -4.36
CA PRO A 27 16.19 -5.58 -2.90
C PRO A 27 16.97 -4.35 -2.41
N ALA A 28 17.90 -3.83 -3.19
CA ALA A 28 18.68 -2.63 -2.86
C ALA A 28 17.84 -1.34 -2.79
N ASN A 29 16.65 -1.33 -3.38
CA ASN A 29 15.72 -0.20 -3.30
C ASN A 29 14.93 -0.17 -1.98
N PHE A 30 15.00 -1.22 -1.17
CA PHE A 30 14.29 -1.35 0.10
C PHE A 30 15.25 -1.10 1.27
N ARG A 31 14.98 -0.07 2.06
CA ARG A 31 15.81 0.33 3.19
C ARG A 31 15.41 -0.37 4.47
N SER A 32 16.37 -1.04 5.13
CA SER A 32 16.20 -1.71 6.41
C SER A 32 17.57 -1.97 7.03
N ASP A 33 17.63 -2.07 8.35
CA ASP A 33 18.83 -2.54 9.06
C ASP A 33 19.16 -4.02 8.74
N ASN A 34 18.15 -4.78 8.26
CA ASN A 34 18.35 -6.11 7.68
C ASN A 34 18.22 -6.02 6.14
N PRO A 35 19.33 -5.95 5.39
CA PRO A 35 19.29 -5.82 3.93
C PRO A 35 18.73 -7.05 3.23
N HIS A 36 18.56 -8.16 3.93
CA HIS A 36 18.08 -9.43 3.37
C HIS A 36 16.59 -9.67 3.55
N TYR A 37 15.88 -8.84 4.33
CA TYR A 37 14.50 -9.10 4.77
C TYR A 37 13.49 -9.29 3.63
N CYS A 38 13.66 -8.59 2.51
CA CYS A 38 12.71 -8.61 1.38
C CYS A 38 13.13 -9.53 0.22
N ILE A 39 14.36 -10.08 0.23
CA ILE A 39 14.92 -10.84 -0.91
C ILE A 39 14.03 -12.02 -1.29
N SER A 40 13.61 -12.81 -0.30
CA SER A 40 12.79 -14.00 -0.56
C SER A 40 11.43 -13.64 -1.15
N ALA A 41 10.78 -12.62 -0.62
CA ALA A 41 9.49 -12.15 -1.11
C ALA A 41 9.58 -11.63 -2.55
N LEU A 42 10.57 -10.76 -2.84
CA LEU A 42 10.77 -10.19 -4.17
C LEU A 42 11.22 -11.21 -5.23
N LYS A 43 11.89 -12.30 -4.81
CA LYS A 43 12.21 -13.41 -5.73
C LYS A 43 11.01 -14.29 -6.03
N ARG A 44 10.08 -14.46 -5.09
CA ARG A 44 8.89 -15.31 -5.27
C ARG A 44 7.80 -14.59 -6.06
N TYR A 45 7.65 -13.29 -5.85
CA TYR A 45 6.71 -12.45 -6.58
C TYR A 45 7.44 -11.20 -7.06
N THR A 46 7.83 -11.23 -8.32
CA THR A 46 8.62 -10.17 -8.96
C THR A 46 7.72 -9.07 -9.52
N PRO A 47 8.26 -7.87 -9.82
CA PRO A 47 7.52 -6.86 -10.58
C PRO A 47 6.93 -7.39 -11.90
N GLN A 48 7.63 -8.32 -12.56
CA GLN A 48 7.16 -8.93 -13.79
C GLN A 48 5.89 -9.77 -13.57
N HIS A 49 5.80 -10.54 -12.49
CA HIS A 49 4.57 -11.29 -12.19
C HIS A 49 3.35 -10.38 -12.04
N PHE A 50 3.53 -9.18 -11.47
CA PHE A 50 2.45 -8.21 -11.38
C PHE A 50 2.13 -7.59 -12.75
N LEU A 51 3.14 -7.31 -13.56
CA LEU A 51 2.96 -6.82 -14.92
C LEU A 51 2.21 -7.84 -15.79
N ASP A 52 2.60 -9.12 -15.72
CA ASP A 52 1.90 -10.21 -16.43
C ASP A 52 0.43 -10.30 -16.01
N LEU A 53 0.11 -10.03 -14.74
CA LEU A 53 -1.27 -9.96 -14.26
C LEU A 53 -2.02 -8.79 -14.88
N VAL A 54 -1.43 -7.61 -14.93
CA VAL A 54 -1.99 -6.40 -15.54
C VAL A 54 -2.28 -6.63 -17.03
N GLU A 55 -1.31 -7.21 -17.75
CA GLU A 55 -1.43 -7.53 -19.17
C GLU A 55 -2.51 -8.60 -19.44
N ARG A 56 -2.60 -9.63 -18.60
CA ARG A 56 -3.64 -10.67 -18.69
C ARG A 56 -5.06 -10.09 -18.59
N HIS A 57 -5.23 -9.01 -17.84
CA HIS A 57 -6.49 -8.28 -17.73
C HIS A 57 -6.67 -7.22 -18.83
N GLY A 58 -5.76 -7.12 -19.80
CA GLY A 58 -5.85 -6.19 -20.92
C GLY A 58 -5.72 -4.72 -20.52
N ILE A 59 -5.08 -4.42 -19.38
CA ILE A 59 -4.91 -3.05 -18.88
C ILE A 59 -3.76 -2.38 -19.62
N GLU A 60 -4.05 -1.32 -20.35
CA GLU A 60 -3.03 -0.52 -21.02
C GLU A 60 -2.22 0.30 -20.00
N HIS A 61 -0.92 0.33 -20.22
CA HIS A 61 0.00 1.03 -19.34
C HIS A 61 1.07 1.82 -20.11
N GLU A 62 1.70 2.74 -19.43
CA GLU A 62 2.81 3.56 -19.93
C GLU A 62 3.97 3.57 -18.95
N GLU A 63 5.18 3.59 -19.47
CA GLU A 63 6.38 3.81 -18.68
C GLU A 63 6.65 5.31 -18.56
N LYS A 64 6.94 5.77 -17.33
CA LYS A 64 7.41 7.11 -17.03
C LYS A 64 8.88 7.09 -16.59
N ALA A 65 9.37 8.22 -16.08
CA ALA A 65 10.74 8.36 -15.61
C ALA A 65 11.14 7.22 -14.65
N ALA A 66 12.37 6.75 -14.77
CA ALA A 66 13.01 5.74 -13.92
C ALA A 66 12.31 4.37 -13.91
N GLY A 67 11.63 3.98 -14.98
CA GLY A 67 11.00 2.66 -15.10
C GLY A 67 9.65 2.52 -14.38
N GLN A 68 9.06 3.61 -13.92
CA GLN A 68 7.75 3.57 -13.26
C GLN A 68 6.64 3.26 -14.27
N LEU A 69 5.83 2.24 -13.98
CA LEU A 69 4.68 1.86 -14.81
C LEU A 69 3.37 2.38 -14.22
N PHE A 70 2.57 3.01 -15.06
CA PHE A 70 1.28 3.62 -14.72
C PHE A 70 0.20 3.08 -15.64
N CYS A 71 -1.03 2.95 -15.14
CA CYS A 71 -2.18 2.78 -16.04
C CYS A 71 -2.24 3.98 -16.99
N LYS A 72 -2.55 3.71 -18.24
CA LYS A 72 -2.70 4.76 -19.24
C LYS A 72 -3.92 5.64 -18.94
N ASP A 73 -5.03 5.02 -18.59
CA ASP A 73 -6.29 5.71 -18.37
C ASP A 73 -6.58 5.95 -16.88
N SER A 74 -6.75 4.92 -16.06
CA SER A 74 -7.24 5.09 -14.70
C SER A 74 -6.74 4.01 -13.72
N SER A 75 -6.43 4.43 -12.50
CA SER A 75 -6.18 3.54 -11.36
C SER A 75 -7.35 2.61 -11.02
N LYS A 76 -8.56 2.91 -11.49
CA LYS A 76 -9.74 2.05 -11.33
C LYS A 76 -9.56 0.70 -11.99
N GLU A 77 -8.78 0.62 -13.06
CA GLU A 77 -8.51 -0.63 -13.77
C GLU A 77 -7.75 -1.61 -12.88
N ILE A 78 -6.71 -1.16 -12.16
CA ILE A 78 -5.99 -2.00 -11.19
C ILE A 78 -6.91 -2.45 -10.06
N LEU A 79 -7.75 -1.55 -9.55
CA LEU A 79 -8.71 -1.92 -8.51
C LEU A 79 -9.72 -2.97 -9.02
N SER A 80 -10.27 -2.77 -10.21
CA SER A 80 -11.22 -3.71 -10.84
C SER A 80 -10.57 -5.07 -11.06
N MET A 81 -9.35 -5.10 -11.59
CA MET A 81 -8.56 -6.32 -11.76
C MET A 81 -8.43 -7.10 -10.44
N LEU A 82 -7.99 -6.43 -9.36
CA LEU A 82 -7.79 -7.08 -8.06
C LEU A 82 -9.11 -7.61 -7.47
N LEU A 83 -10.22 -6.89 -7.65
CA LEU A 83 -11.54 -7.35 -7.21
C LEU A 83 -12.03 -8.55 -8.03
N THR A 84 -11.78 -8.56 -9.32
CA THR A 84 -12.08 -9.70 -10.21
C THR A 84 -11.26 -10.93 -9.83
N GLU A 85 -9.98 -10.78 -9.52
CA GLU A 85 -9.14 -11.89 -9.02
C GLU A 85 -9.67 -12.43 -7.67
N CYS A 86 -10.14 -11.55 -6.77
CA CYS A 86 -10.79 -11.97 -5.53
C CYS A 86 -12.07 -12.78 -5.80
N GLU A 87 -12.91 -12.32 -6.73
CA GLU A 87 -14.14 -13.01 -7.12
C GLU A 87 -13.86 -14.39 -7.71
N TRP A 88 -12.92 -14.49 -8.64
CA TRP A 88 -12.52 -15.77 -9.24
C TRP A 88 -11.94 -16.75 -8.22
N ALA A 89 -11.23 -16.25 -7.22
CA ALA A 89 -10.69 -17.06 -6.14
C ALA A 89 -11.73 -17.38 -5.04
N GLY A 90 -12.96 -16.89 -5.12
CA GLY A 90 -13.95 -17.02 -4.06
C GLY A 90 -13.61 -16.27 -2.77
N ALA A 91 -12.72 -15.26 -2.85
CA ALA A 91 -12.32 -14.45 -1.70
C ALA A 91 -13.34 -13.35 -1.44
N GLU A 92 -13.81 -13.25 -0.18
CA GLU A 92 -14.77 -12.24 0.23
C GLU A 92 -14.10 -10.95 0.69
N VAL A 93 -14.49 -9.82 0.12
CA VAL A 93 -14.06 -8.48 0.54
C VAL A 93 -15.15 -7.84 1.41
N ARG A 94 -14.92 -7.79 2.73
CA ARG A 94 -15.85 -7.17 3.70
C ARG A 94 -15.49 -5.72 3.94
N LEU A 95 -16.31 -4.81 3.44
CA LEU A 95 -16.21 -3.37 3.69
C LEU A 95 -16.98 -2.97 4.95
N LYS A 96 -16.77 -1.73 5.43
CA LYS A 96 -17.40 -1.18 6.65
C LYS A 96 -17.21 -2.09 7.87
N THR A 97 -16.16 -2.90 7.85
CA THR A 97 -15.87 -3.90 8.88
C THR A 97 -14.56 -3.56 9.57
N SER A 98 -14.64 -3.10 10.79
CA SER A 98 -13.48 -2.79 11.64
C SER A 98 -13.14 -3.99 12.51
N VAL A 99 -11.87 -4.37 12.55
CA VAL A 99 -11.37 -5.36 13.52
C VAL A 99 -11.11 -4.62 14.83
N LYS A 100 -11.68 -5.12 15.92
CA LYS A 100 -11.58 -4.57 17.28
C LYS A 100 -10.48 -5.26 18.07
N THR A 101 -10.49 -6.58 18.08
CA THR A 101 -9.51 -7.39 18.78
C THR A 101 -9.15 -8.63 17.99
N ILE A 102 -7.95 -9.13 18.19
CA ILE A 102 -7.47 -10.39 17.64
C ILE A 102 -6.91 -11.21 18.80
N SER A 103 -7.28 -12.47 18.89
CA SER A 103 -6.76 -13.42 19.88
C SER A 103 -6.34 -14.72 19.21
N GLY A 104 -5.26 -15.33 19.70
CA GLY A 104 -4.95 -16.72 19.36
C GLY A 104 -5.94 -17.66 19.99
N VAL A 105 -6.28 -18.74 19.30
CA VAL A 105 -7.10 -19.86 19.76
C VAL A 105 -6.37 -21.17 19.43
N ASP A 106 -6.83 -22.31 19.94
CA ASP A 106 -6.12 -23.60 19.81
C ASP A 106 -5.69 -23.95 18.37
N HIS A 107 -6.49 -23.56 17.39
CA HIS A 107 -6.24 -23.82 15.97
C HIS A 107 -6.36 -22.55 15.11
N GLY A 108 -5.61 -21.50 15.44
CA GLY A 108 -5.57 -20.28 14.62
C GLY A 108 -5.90 -19.00 15.38
N TYR A 109 -6.78 -18.19 14.81
CA TYR A 109 -7.08 -16.85 15.31
C TYR A 109 -8.58 -16.59 15.35
N GLN A 110 -9.01 -15.82 16.34
CA GLN A 110 -10.35 -15.26 16.44
C GLN A 110 -10.28 -13.73 16.37
N LEU A 111 -11.10 -13.15 15.53
CA LEU A 111 -11.22 -11.71 15.35
C LEU A 111 -12.61 -11.24 15.79
N GLN A 112 -12.65 -10.29 16.70
CA GLN A 112 -13.88 -9.56 17.00
C GLN A 112 -13.95 -8.35 16.06
N THR A 113 -15.02 -8.28 15.29
CA THR A 113 -15.22 -7.19 14.32
C THR A 113 -16.49 -6.40 14.64
N SER A 114 -16.68 -5.29 13.92
CA SER A 114 -17.94 -4.53 14.00
C SER A 114 -19.13 -5.29 13.42
N SER A 115 -18.90 -6.35 12.65
CA SER A 115 -19.91 -7.14 11.96
C SER A 115 -20.04 -8.57 12.53
N GLY A 116 -19.44 -8.84 13.70
CA GLY A 116 -19.45 -10.16 14.35
C GLY A 116 -18.06 -10.76 14.50
N THR A 117 -18.04 -12.01 14.91
CA THR A 117 -16.82 -12.79 15.17
C THR A 117 -16.41 -13.57 13.92
N LEU A 118 -15.14 -13.55 13.60
CA LEU A 118 -14.52 -14.35 12.54
C LEU A 118 -13.45 -15.27 13.15
N THR A 119 -13.27 -16.45 12.58
CA THR A 119 -12.18 -17.36 12.92
C THR A 119 -11.43 -17.78 11.68
N CYS A 120 -10.13 -18.02 11.80
CA CYS A 120 -9.29 -18.49 10.71
C CYS A 120 -8.11 -19.29 11.26
N GLU A 121 -7.58 -20.22 10.47
CA GLU A 121 -6.36 -20.97 10.81
C GLU A 121 -5.12 -20.10 10.65
N SER A 122 -5.08 -19.25 9.64
CA SER A 122 -3.97 -18.34 9.35
C SER A 122 -4.47 -16.91 9.18
N LEU A 123 -3.72 -15.95 9.73
CA LEU A 123 -4.06 -14.54 9.68
C LEU A 123 -2.90 -13.74 9.06
N VAL A 124 -3.21 -12.94 8.05
CA VAL A 124 -2.27 -12.01 7.43
C VAL A 124 -2.63 -10.58 7.82
N ILE A 125 -1.70 -9.87 8.44
CA ILE A 125 -1.83 -8.43 8.74
C ILE A 125 -1.26 -7.64 7.56
N ALA A 126 -2.13 -7.12 6.71
CA ALA A 126 -1.77 -6.37 5.50
C ALA A 126 -2.45 -4.99 5.45
N CYS A 127 -2.61 -4.35 6.61
CA CYS A 127 -3.31 -3.07 6.74
C CYS A 127 -2.47 -1.84 6.31
N GLY A 128 -1.24 -2.05 5.87
CA GLY A 128 -0.33 -0.98 5.46
C GLY A 128 0.33 -0.26 6.62
N GLY A 129 1.11 0.77 6.30
CA GLY A 129 1.84 1.60 7.26
C GLY A 129 1.15 2.95 7.52
N LEU A 130 1.89 3.86 8.17
CA LEU A 130 1.37 5.15 8.67
C LEU A 130 1.26 6.25 7.61
N SER A 131 1.59 5.97 6.34
CA SER A 131 1.53 6.98 5.28
C SER A 131 0.10 7.43 5.01
N ILE A 132 -0.10 8.74 4.83
CA ILE A 132 -1.37 9.39 4.54
C ILE A 132 -2.44 9.08 5.61
N PRO A 133 -2.31 9.61 6.85
CA PRO A 133 -3.27 9.36 7.93
C PRO A 133 -4.70 9.77 7.59
N THR A 134 -4.88 10.82 6.78
CA THR A 134 -6.19 11.31 6.32
C THR A 134 -6.97 10.28 5.50
N MET A 135 -6.30 9.25 5.01
CA MET A 135 -6.92 8.13 4.30
C MET A 135 -7.19 6.90 5.18
N GLY A 136 -7.03 7.03 6.50
CA GLY A 136 -7.28 5.97 7.46
C GLY A 136 -6.07 5.09 7.78
N ALA A 137 -4.86 5.55 7.48
CA ALA A 137 -3.65 4.87 7.95
C ALA A 137 -3.55 4.96 9.49
N THR A 138 -3.33 3.80 10.13
CA THR A 138 -3.22 3.69 11.59
C THR A 138 -2.04 2.81 11.99
N GLY A 139 -1.66 2.85 13.26
CA GLY A 139 -0.66 1.96 13.84
C GLY A 139 -1.15 0.53 14.14
N PHE A 140 -2.37 0.18 13.75
CA PHE A 140 -3.01 -1.10 14.10
C PHE A 140 -2.11 -2.32 13.87
N GLY A 141 -1.44 -2.42 12.72
CA GLY A 141 -0.55 -3.55 12.44
C GLY A 141 0.63 -3.64 13.40
N TYR A 142 1.18 -2.51 13.83
CA TYR A 142 2.25 -2.47 14.83
C TYR A 142 1.76 -2.87 16.22
N ASP A 143 0.54 -2.47 16.58
CA ASP A 143 -0.05 -2.82 17.87
C ASP A 143 -0.34 -4.33 17.94
N ILE A 144 -0.84 -4.93 16.86
CA ILE A 144 -1.00 -6.38 16.77
C ILE A 144 0.33 -7.10 16.83
N ALA A 145 1.35 -6.62 16.14
CA ALA A 145 2.69 -7.21 16.21
C ALA A 145 3.25 -7.20 17.66
N LYS A 146 3.10 -6.09 18.37
CA LYS A 146 3.46 -6.00 19.80
C LYS A 146 2.65 -6.96 20.67
N GLN A 147 1.34 -7.05 20.45
CA GLN A 147 0.45 -7.96 21.16
C GLN A 147 0.93 -9.42 21.05
N PHE A 148 1.46 -9.82 19.89
CA PHE A 148 2.02 -11.15 19.66
C PHE A 148 3.52 -11.26 19.97
N GLY A 149 4.08 -10.31 20.75
CA GLY A 149 5.44 -10.38 21.26
C GLY A 149 6.54 -10.01 20.26
N LEU A 150 6.18 -9.44 19.10
CA LEU A 150 7.18 -9.01 18.12
C LEU A 150 7.78 -7.64 18.50
N ALA A 151 9.09 -7.51 18.40
CA ALA A 151 9.78 -6.25 18.58
C ALA A 151 9.50 -5.32 17.38
N ILE A 152 9.07 -4.10 17.68
CA ILE A 152 8.84 -3.07 16.67
C ILE A 152 9.95 -2.04 16.73
N LEU A 153 10.68 -1.89 15.64
CA LEU A 153 11.65 -0.82 15.50
C LEU A 153 10.93 0.53 15.34
N PRO A 154 11.50 1.63 15.87
CA PRO A 154 10.92 2.96 15.70
C PRO A 154 10.70 3.28 14.23
N THR A 155 9.48 3.63 13.89
CA THR A 155 9.14 4.02 12.52
C THR A 155 9.67 5.40 12.20
N ARG A 156 10.19 5.58 10.98
CA ARG A 156 10.67 6.87 10.47
C ARG A 156 10.07 7.10 9.09
N ALA A 157 9.69 8.34 8.80
CA ALA A 157 9.26 8.70 7.46
C ALA A 157 10.45 8.59 6.49
N GLY A 158 10.29 7.82 5.43
CA GLY A 158 11.31 7.66 4.39
C GLY A 158 11.28 8.78 3.35
N LEU A 159 10.15 9.50 3.25
CA LEU A 159 9.95 10.64 2.37
C LEU A 159 9.15 11.69 3.13
N VAL A 160 9.65 12.91 3.19
CA VAL A 160 8.99 14.04 3.85
C VAL A 160 9.04 15.26 2.93
N PRO A 161 7.97 16.09 2.89
CA PRO A 161 8.01 17.35 2.18
C PRO A 161 8.85 18.38 2.96
N PHE A 162 9.41 19.34 2.26
CA PHE A 162 9.91 20.54 2.90
C PHE A 162 8.76 21.34 3.49
N THR A 163 8.96 21.86 4.70
CA THR A 163 8.04 22.83 5.30
C THR A 163 8.49 24.24 4.94
N LEU A 164 7.56 25.04 4.44
CA LEU A 164 7.83 26.42 4.06
C LEU A 164 7.37 27.36 5.16
N HIS A 165 8.09 28.47 5.35
CA HIS A 165 7.61 29.58 6.16
C HIS A 165 6.30 30.13 5.58
N PRO A 166 5.32 30.58 6.39
CA PRO A 166 4.00 31.02 5.93
C PRO A 166 4.03 32.00 4.74
N GLU A 167 4.87 33.01 4.82
CA GLU A 167 5.02 34.03 3.75
C GLU A 167 5.50 33.41 2.42
N LEU A 168 6.50 32.53 2.47
CA LEU A 168 6.98 31.84 1.28
C LEU A 168 5.95 30.88 0.71
N LYS A 169 5.19 30.22 1.60
CA LYS A 169 4.08 29.33 1.20
C LYS A 169 2.99 30.09 0.43
N GLU A 170 2.63 31.30 0.87
CA GLU A 170 1.68 32.14 0.15
C GLU A 170 2.19 32.59 -1.21
N GLN A 171 3.46 32.99 -1.30
CA GLN A 171 4.07 33.37 -2.56
C GLN A 171 4.14 32.23 -3.56
N LEU A 172 4.36 30.99 -3.10
CA LEU A 172 4.49 29.81 -3.96
C LEU A 172 3.15 29.10 -4.22
N ALA A 173 2.09 29.45 -3.50
CA ALA A 173 0.77 28.82 -3.68
C ALA A 173 0.25 28.84 -5.13
N PRO A 174 0.40 29.93 -5.91
CA PRO A 174 0.02 29.95 -7.33
C PRO A 174 0.80 28.98 -8.22
N LEU A 175 1.97 28.50 -7.78
CA LEU A 175 2.82 27.57 -8.49
C LEU A 175 2.53 26.10 -8.12
N SER A 176 1.47 25.84 -7.36
CA SER A 176 1.08 24.48 -6.98
C SER A 176 0.89 23.61 -8.23
N GLY A 177 1.57 22.45 -8.27
CA GLY A 177 1.53 21.53 -9.41
C GLY A 177 2.62 21.77 -10.46
N VAL A 178 3.38 22.86 -10.37
CA VAL A 178 4.57 23.08 -11.22
C VAL A 178 5.73 22.26 -10.65
N SER A 179 6.48 21.60 -11.53
CA SER A 179 7.73 20.92 -11.18
C SER A 179 8.86 21.33 -12.10
N CYS A 180 10.05 21.45 -11.55
CA CYS A 180 11.27 21.71 -12.31
C CYS A 180 12.43 20.88 -11.74
N PRO A 181 13.40 20.51 -12.56
CA PRO A 181 14.65 19.92 -12.09
C PRO A 181 15.41 20.92 -11.21
N VAL A 182 15.86 20.45 -10.05
CA VAL A 182 16.68 21.25 -9.13
C VAL A 182 17.78 20.38 -8.53
N ASP A 183 18.90 21.01 -8.23
CA ASP A 183 19.97 20.42 -7.43
C ASP A 183 19.86 20.97 -6.00
N VAL A 184 19.96 20.10 -5.02
CA VAL A 184 19.93 20.45 -3.60
C VAL A 184 21.30 20.16 -3.00
N HIS A 185 21.98 21.20 -2.52
CA HIS A 185 23.30 21.13 -1.90
C HIS A 185 23.22 21.27 -0.38
#